data_5fe00af81f42750bf6ad1c01f5278b5a
#
_entry.id   5fe00af81f42750bf6ad1c01f5278b5a
#
_cell.length_a   1.000
_cell.length_b   1.000
_cell.length_c   1.000
_cell.angle_alpha   90.00
_cell.angle_beta   90.00
_cell.angle_gamma   90.00
#
_symmetry.space_group_name_H-M   'P 1'
#
loop_
_entity.id
_entity.type
_entity.pdbx_description
1 polymer ?
#
loop_
_entity_poly.entity_id
_entity_poly.type
_entity_poly.pdbx_seq_one_letter_code
_entity_poly.pdbx_strand_id
1 'polypeptide(L)'
;MQSIRSMFVDLVNKGIKNPAIIICDSNHNSTDESLIHYSIEAGGLLLDGFCDGVCLGHHFGNKNIPPQTKLLNSIAFGILQATRTRISKTEYISCPSCGRTLFDLQETTAKIRAVTNHLQGAVL
;
A
#
# COMPACT_ATOMS: atom_id res chain seq x y z
N MET A 1 5.99 16.66 2.91
CA MET A 1 5.52 15.63 3.85
C MET A 1 5.32 16.17 5.28
N GLN A 2 6.29 16.81 5.91
CA GLN A 2 6.13 17.36 7.27
C GLN A 2 5.00 18.38 7.39
N SER A 3 4.85 19.28 6.41
CA SER A 3 3.77 20.28 6.38
C SER A 3 2.38 19.65 6.33
N ILE A 4 2.22 18.58 5.54
CA ILE A 4 0.95 17.84 5.43
C ILE A 4 0.65 17.13 6.75
N ARG A 5 1.66 16.53 7.37
CA ARG A 5 1.51 15.88 8.68
C ARG A 5 1.08 16.88 9.76
N SER A 6 1.71 18.06 9.80
CA SER A 6 1.34 19.14 10.72
C SER A 6 -0.11 19.60 10.50
N MET A 7 -0.54 19.74 9.25
CA MET A 7 -1.92 20.06 8.92
C MET A 7 -2.91 19.00 9.46
N PHE A 8 -2.60 17.71 9.29
CA PHE A 8 -3.46 16.64 9.83
C PHE A 8 -3.52 16.64 11.36
N VAL A 9 -2.39 16.91 12.04
CA VAL A 9 -2.37 17.06 13.50
C VAL A 9 -3.27 18.22 13.94
N ASP A 10 -3.22 19.34 13.24
CA ASP A 10 -4.08 20.49 13.52
C ASP A 10 -5.57 20.18 13.30
N LEU A 11 -5.91 19.43 12.24
CA LEU A 11 -7.28 18.98 11.97
C LEU A 11 -7.79 18.07 13.09
N VAL A 12 -6.96 17.12 13.54
CA VAL A 12 -7.32 16.23 14.66
C VAL A 12 -7.52 17.04 15.94
N ASN A 13 -6.63 17.98 16.25
CA ASN A 13 -6.74 18.84 17.43
C ASN A 13 -8.01 19.71 17.41
N LYS A 14 -8.46 20.09 16.24
CA LYS A 14 -9.71 20.84 16.04
C LYS A 14 -10.95 19.95 16.00
N GLY A 15 -10.82 18.64 16.16
CA GLY A 15 -11.92 17.68 16.12
C GLY A 15 -12.56 17.48 14.76
N ILE A 16 -11.88 17.85 13.67
CA ILE A 16 -12.37 17.68 12.31
C ILE A 16 -12.15 16.23 11.88
N LYS A 17 -13.25 15.54 11.55
CA LYS A 17 -13.26 14.10 11.20
C LYS A 17 -13.67 13.84 9.76
N ASN A 18 -13.56 14.82 8.88
CA ASN A 18 -13.91 14.64 7.48
C ASN A 18 -12.95 13.64 6.83
N PRO A 19 -13.45 12.72 5.96
CA PRO A 19 -12.59 11.83 5.19
C PRO A 19 -11.59 12.62 4.35
N ALA A 20 -10.34 12.16 4.32
CA ALA A 20 -9.27 12.79 3.58
C ALA A 20 -8.64 11.83 2.59
N ILE A 21 -8.38 12.30 1.38
CA ILE A 21 -7.68 11.57 0.32
C ILE A 21 -6.36 12.29 0.04
N ILE A 22 -5.26 11.53 0.03
CA ILE A 22 -3.97 12.04 -0.39
C ILE A 22 -3.86 11.93 -1.91
N ILE A 23 -3.46 13.02 -2.56
CA ILE A 23 -3.11 13.03 -3.97
C ILE A 23 -1.58 13.11 -4.05
N CYS A 24 -0.95 12.09 -4.64
CA CYS A 24 0.49 12.02 -4.86
C CYS A 24 0.77 11.99 -6.35
N ASP A 25 1.62 12.90 -6.82
CA ASP A 25 2.10 12.96 -8.19
C ASP A 25 3.58 12.60 -8.25
N SER A 26 3.99 11.89 -9.29
CA SER A 26 5.38 11.56 -9.55
C SER A 26 5.82 11.97 -10.94
N ASN A 27 7.02 12.53 -11.04
CA ASN A 27 7.69 12.89 -12.29
C ASN A 27 8.84 11.93 -12.62
N HIS A 28 9.01 10.87 -11.86
CA HIS A 28 10.10 9.92 -12.05
C HIS A 28 9.91 9.10 -13.33
N ASN A 29 10.99 8.86 -14.05
CA ASN A 29 10.97 8.09 -15.30
C ASN A 29 10.96 6.57 -15.05
N SER A 30 11.35 6.13 -13.86
CA SER A 30 11.39 4.73 -13.45
C SER A 30 10.16 4.37 -12.63
N THR A 31 9.62 3.17 -12.87
CA THR A 31 8.53 2.60 -12.09
C THR A 31 8.93 2.40 -10.63
N ASP A 32 10.18 1.95 -10.39
CA ASP A 32 10.67 1.68 -9.04
C ASP A 32 10.84 2.97 -8.23
N GLU A 33 11.36 4.03 -8.86
CA GLU A 33 11.47 5.36 -8.23
C GLU A 33 10.08 5.92 -7.89
N SER A 34 9.13 5.78 -8.80
CA SER A 34 7.74 6.20 -8.57
C SER A 34 7.10 5.40 -7.43
N LEU A 35 7.31 4.08 -7.39
CA LEU A 35 6.82 3.21 -6.32
C LEU A 35 7.39 3.64 -4.95
N ILE A 36 8.69 3.90 -4.87
CA ILE A 36 9.34 4.37 -3.64
C ILE A 36 8.77 5.72 -3.22
N HIS A 37 8.64 6.65 -4.15
CA HIS A 37 8.09 7.98 -3.91
C HIS A 37 6.67 7.91 -3.33
N TYR A 38 5.76 7.20 -3.98
CA TYR A 38 4.39 7.02 -3.48
C TYR A 38 4.33 6.30 -2.14
N SER A 39 5.19 5.29 -1.94
CA SER A 39 5.23 4.54 -0.68
C SER A 39 5.67 5.41 0.49
N ILE A 40 6.60 6.32 0.28
CA ILE A 40 7.07 7.25 1.31
C ILE A 40 5.99 8.30 1.59
N GLU A 41 5.46 8.95 0.56
CA GLU A 41 4.53 10.08 0.75
C GLU A 41 3.15 9.62 1.23
N ALA A 42 2.53 8.67 0.55
CA ALA A 42 1.21 8.19 0.91
C ALA A 42 1.27 7.17 2.05
N GLY A 43 2.19 6.20 1.98
CA GLY A 43 2.30 5.14 2.97
C GLY A 43 2.62 5.65 4.37
N GLY A 44 3.50 6.65 4.49
CA GLY A 44 3.83 7.24 5.78
C GLY A 44 2.64 7.92 6.48
N LEU A 45 1.79 8.61 5.72
CA LEU A 45 0.59 9.28 6.28
C LEU A 45 -0.53 8.27 6.59
N LEU A 46 -0.69 7.25 5.75
CA LEU A 46 -1.66 6.17 5.98
C LEU A 46 -1.30 5.33 7.22
N LEU A 47 -0.01 5.05 7.46
CA LEU A 47 0.47 4.35 8.67
C LEU A 47 0.18 5.14 9.95
N ASP A 48 0.25 6.48 9.87
CA ASP A 48 -0.10 7.36 10.98
C ASP A 48 -1.63 7.49 11.18
N GLY A 49 -2.44 6.92 10.29
CA GLY A 49 -3.90 6.95 10.36
C GLY A 49 -4.53 8.29 9.99
N PHE A 50 -3.82 9.14 9.25
CA PHE A 50 -4.30 10.49 8.91
C PHE A 50 -5.22 10.55 7.70
N CYS A 51 -5.27 9.51 6.88
CA CYS A 51 -6.00 9.53 5.62
C CYS A 51 -6.84 8.27 5.43
N ASP A 52 -7.87 8.40 4.59
CA ASP A 52 -8.83 7.34 4.29
C ASP A 52 -8.65 6.76 2.88
N GLY A 53 -7.85 7.41 2.04
CA GLY A 53 -7.60 6.97 0.68
C GLY A 53 -6.43 7.64 0.01
N VAL A 54 -6.07 7.13 -1.17
CA VAL A 54 -4.95 7.61 -1.98
C VAL A 54 -5.35 7.74 -3.44
N CYS A 55 -4.89 8.80 -4.09
CA CYS A 55 -4.97 9.01 -5.53
C CYS A 55 -3.54 9.20 -6.06
N LEU A 56 -3.11 8.32 -6.96
CA LEU A 56 -1.78 8.39 -7.56
C LEU A 56 -1.87 8.96 -8.96
N GLY A 57 -1.11 10.03 -9.21
CA GLY A 57 -0.93 10.64 -10.51
C GLY A 57 0.49 10.42 -11.04
N HIS A 58 0.66 10.46 -12.34
CA HIS A 58 1.96 10.44 -12.99
C HIS A 58 2.00 11.44 -14.14
N HIS A 59 2.90 12.41 -14.04
CA HIS A 59 3.14 13.34 -15.12
C HIS A 59 4.08 12.71 -16.15
N PHE A 60 3.51 12.08 -17.17
CA PHE A 60 4.28 11.64 -18.32
C PHE A 60 4.64 12.86 -19.18
N GLY A 61 5.92 13.22 -19.19
CA GLY A 61 6.43 14.25 -20.09
C GLY A 61 6.30 13.89 -21.58
N ASN A 62 5.87 12.68 -21.89
CA ASN A 62 5.72 12.18 -23.25
C ASN A 62 4.27 11.78 -23.49
N LYS A 63 3.55 12.58 -24.28
CA LYS A 63 2.13 12.38 -24.63
C LYS A 63 1.83 11.06 -25.37
N ASN A 64 2.85 10.31 -25.77
CA ASN A 64 2.74 9.08 -26.54
C ASN A 64 2.80 7.79 -25.71
N ILE A 65 2.96 7.88 -24.37
CA ILE A 65 2.93 6.70 -23.50
C ILE A 65 1.53 6.61 -22.91
N PRO A 66 0.79 5.52 -23.18
CA PRO A 66 -0.52 5.34 -22.58
C PRO A 66 -0.38 5.32 -21.05
N PRO A 67 -1.32 5.94 -20.33
CA PRO A 67 -1.26 5.97 -18.89
C PRO A 67 -1.23 4.53 -18.35
N GLN A 68 -0.22 4.20 -17.57
CA GLN A 68 -0.09 2.88 -16.93
C GLN A 68 -1.09 2.78 -15.76
N THR A 69 -2.35 3.08 -16.02
CA THR A 69 -3.42 3.13 -15.02
C THR A 69 -3.53 1.84 -14.22
N LYS A 70 -3.36 0.70 -14.89
CA LYS A 70 -3.40 -0.60 -14.24
C LYS A 70 -2.24 -0.78 -13.25
N LEU A 71 -1.06 -0.29 -13.59
CA LEU A 71 0.11 -0.33 -12.72
C LEU A 71 -0.08 0.60 -11.52
N LEU A 72 -0.48 1.84 -11.75
CA LEU A 72 -0.75 2.82 -10.68
C LEU A 72 -1.84 2.31 -9.72
N ASN A 73 -2.89 1.72 -10.26
CA ASN A 73 -3.94 1.12 -9.45
C ASN A 73 -3.40 -0.06 -8.60
N SER A 74 -2.53 -0.90 -9.18
CA SER A 74 -1.88 -1.99 -8.44
C SER A 74 -0.97 -1.47 -7.32
N ILE A 75 -0.23 -0.40 -7.56
CA ILE A 75 0.61 0.27 -6.57
C ILE A 75 -0.26 0.86 -5.45
N ALA A 76 -1.33 1.55 -5.79
CA ALA A 76 -2.24 2.14 -4.80
C ALA A 76 -2.83 1.08 -3.86
N PHE A 77 -3.36 -0.01 -4.40
CA PHE A 77 -3.86 -1.12 -3.59
C PHE A 77 -2.76 -1.82 -2.79
N GLY A 78 -1.55 -1.91 -3.33
CA GLY A 78 -0.39 -2.44 -2.61
C GLY A 78 -0.04 -1.59 -1.38
N ILE A 79 -0.03 -0.27 -1.53
CA ILE A 79 0.22 0.68 -0.42
C ILE A 79 -0.88 0.57 0.63
N LEU A 80 -2.16 0.58 0.22
CA LEU A 80 -3.29 0.45 1.14
C LEU A 80 -3.26 -0.87 1.93
N GLN A 81 -2.85 -1.96 1.29
CA GLN A 81 -2.71 -3.25 1.95
C GLN A 81 -1.50 -3.29 2.89
N ALA A 82 -0.34 -2.78 2.48
CA ALA A 82 0.86 -2.74 3.30
C ALA A 82 0.68 -1.88 4.56
N THR A 83 -0.09 -0.80 4.47
CA THR A 83 -0.45 0.07 5.61
C THR A 83 -1.65 -0.44 6.41
N ARG A 84 -2.22 -1.57 6.03
CA ARG A 84 -3.44 -2.16 6.61
C ARG A 84 -4.67 -1.26 6.59
N THR A 85 -4.66 -0.22 5.79
CA THR A 85 -5.82 0.66 5.58
C THR A 85 -6.94 -0.09 4.85
N ARG A 86 -6.57 -0.94 3.89
CA ARG A 86 -7.51 -1.79 3.16
C ARG A 86 -6.84 -3.09 2.70
N ILE A 87 -7.39 -4.22 3.12
CA ILE A 87 -6.94 -5.55 2.69
C ILE A 87 -7.81 -5.99 1.50
N SER A 88 -7.21 -6.08 0.31
CA SER A 88 -7.88 -6.47 -0.93
C SER A 88 -7.52 -7.87 -1.41
N LYS A 89 -6.32 -8.35 -1.04
CA LYS A 89 -5.82 -9.70 -1.36
C LYS A 89 -5.60 -10.48 -0.07
N THR A 90 -5.59 -11.79 -0.15
CA THR A 90 -5.20 -12.63 0.99
C THR A 90 -3.77 -12.35 1.40
N GLU A 91 -3.57 -12.05 2.67
CA GLU A 91 -2.26 -11.85 3.28
C GLU A 91 -1.85 -13.12 4.02
N TYR A 92 -0.68 -13.65 3.69
CA TYR A 92 -0.14 -14.84 4.34
C TYR A 92 0.96 -14.42 5.32
N ILE A 93 0.73 -14.68 6.60
CA ILE A 93 1.69 -14.40 7.65
C ILE A 93 2.23 -15.74 8.15
N SER A 94 3.47 -16.04 7.79
CA SER A 94 4.16 -17.22 8.27
C SER A 94 5.32 -16.86 9.18
N CYS A 95 5.38 -17.52 10.33
CA CYS A 95 6.53 -17.41 11.22
C CYS A 95 7.75 -18.10 10.57
N PRO A 96 8.94 -17.45 10.51
CA PRO A 96 10.14 -18.03 9.89
C PRO A 96 10.71 -19.26 10.61
N SER A 97 10.00 -19.77 11.62
CA SER A 97 10.34 -20.96 12.43
C SER A 97 11.46 -20.75 13.46
N CYS A 98 11.30 -21.33 14.62
CA CYS A 98 12.28 -21.32 15.71
C CYS A 98 13.18 -22.57 15.71
N GLY A 99 13.61 -23.09 14.59
CA GLY A 99 14.56 -24.22 14.53
C GLY A 99 14.07 -25.57 15.12
N ARG A 100 12.84 -25.63 15.62
CA ARG A 100 12.18 -26.84 16.17
C ARG A 100 11.08 -27.40 15.29
N THR A 101 10.91 -26.86 14.11
CA THR A 101 9.87 -27.30 13.14
C THR A 101 10.33 -28.60 12.49
N LEU A 102 9.50 -29.66 12.62
CA LEU A 102 9.74 -30.99 12.06
C LEU A 102 9.22 -31.15 10.62
N PHE A 103 8.73 -30.05 10.00
CA PHE A 103 8.17 -30.06 8.65
C PHE A 103 8.75 -28.89 7.82
N ASP A 104 8.70 -29.03 6.49
CA ASP A 104 9.09 -27.96 5.58
C ASP A 104 8.04 -26.86 5.58
N LEU A 105 8.40 -25.70 6.16
CA LEU A 105 7.52 -24.55 6.27
C LEU A 105 7.21 -23.94 4.90
N GLN A 106 8.16 -23.94 3.97
CA GLN A 106 7.97 -23.38 2.64
C GLN A 106 6.98 -24.22 1.83
N GLU A 107 7.14 -25.55 1.85
CA GLU A 107 6.23 -26.47 1.17
C GLU A 107 4.82 -26.38 1.75
N THR A 108 4.68 -26.34 3.08
CA THR A 108 3.39 -26.22 3.75
C THR A 108 2.72 -24.89 3.43
N THR A 109 3.45 -23.78 3.45
CA THR A 109 2.93 -22.47 3.07
C THR A 109 2.49 -22.43 1.62
N ALA A 110 3.25 -23.05 0.71
CA ALA A 110 2.89 -23.15 -0.70
C ALA A 110 1.60 -23.96 -0.92
N LYS A 111 1.41 -25.08 -0.20
CA LYS A 111 0.18 -25.88 -0.23
C LYS A 111 -1.03 -25.10 0.27
N ILE A 112 -0.91 -24.39 1.39
CA ILE A 112 -1.97 -23.55 1.94
C ILE A 112 -2.33 -22.45 0.93
N ARG A 113 -1.34 -21.75 0.37
CA ARG A 113 -1.55 -20.71 -0.63
C ARG A 113 -2.29 -21.24 -1.86
N ALA A 114 -1.96 -22.44 -2.34
CA ALA A 114 -2.60 -23.04 -3.51
C ALA A 114 -4.10 -23.26 -3.32
N VAL A 115 -4.54 -23.65 -2.12
CA VAL A 115 -5.97 -23.90 -1.82
C VAL A 115 -6.73 -22.67 -1.37
N THR A 116 -6.07 -21.64 -0.89
CA THR A 116 -6.71 -20.44 -0.31
C THR A 116 -6.59 -19.19 -1.18
N ASN A 117 -5.94 -19.28 -2.33
CA ASN A 117 -5.69 -18.13 -3.22
C ASN A 117 -6.99 -17.48 -3.77
N HIS A 118 -8.12 -18.17 -3.72
CA HIS A 118 -9.43 -17.66 -4.13
C HIS A 118 -10.08 -16.74 -3.08
N LEU A 119 -9.59 -16.77 -1.84
CA LEU A 119 -10.09 -15.91 -0.77
C LEU A 119 -9.62 -14.48 -0.99
N GLN A 120 -10.49 -13.52 -0.70
CA GLN A 120 -10.15 -12.08 -0.79
C GLN A 120 -10.33 -11.42 0.58
N GLY A 121 -9.38 -10.56 0.94
CA GLY A 121 -9.44 -9.79 2.17
C GLY A 121 -9.25 -10.61 3.45
N ALA A 122 -8.73 -11.82 3.37
CA ALA A 122 -8.43 -12.65 4.52
C ALA A 122 -6.96 -12.49 4.97
N VAL A 123 -6.72 -12.66 6.27
CA VAL A 123 -5.38 -12.78 6.86
C VAL A 123 -5.25 -14.21 7.36
N LEU A 124 -4.26 -14.95 6.86
CA LEU A 124 -4.00 -16.36 7.15
C LEU A 124 -2.61 -16.57 7.74
#